data_e7fb3b572afd310831351db541ae6148
#
_entry.id   e7fb3b572afd310831351db541ae6148
#
_cell.length_a   1.000
_cell.length_b   1.000
_cell.length_c   1.000
_cell.angle_alpha   90.00
_cell.angle_beta   90.00
_cell.angle_gamma   90.00
#
_symmetry.space_group_name_H-M   'P 1'
#
loop_
_entity.id
_entity.type
_entity.pdbx_description
1 polymer ?
#
loop_
_entity_poly.entity_id
_entity_poly.type
_entity_poly.pdbx_seq_one_letter_code
_entity_poly.pdbx_strand_id
1 'polypeptide(L)'
;MKAMHWRRWTALALVALLLAGCSSGPVRRVSEPSARIQQLTVRADGSWSTELRIENFSSIPMRFENVDLAVEVADAETGRLRAQPMLSIGPESPAPIPTTMTPPPAGKSAAADALSSGRSLAYTLSGRIDATPEDGKQRSFNLDGRNGVLSPAPGLPGVLR
;
A
#
# COMPACT_ATOMS: atom_id res chain seq x y z
N MET A 1 19.92 19.80 -62.87
CA MET A 1 20.57 19.64 -61.54
C MET A 1 19.77 20.18 -60.35
N LYS A 2 18.72 20.97 -60.49
CA LYS A 2 17.88 21.53 -59.40
C LYS A 2 16.90 20.55 -58.71
N ALA A 3 16.43 19.53 -59.43
CA ALA A 3 15.43 18.57 -58.95
C ALA A 3 15.97 17.54 -57.89
N MET A 4 17.28 17.31 -57.85
CA MET A 4 17.89 16.33 -56.97
C MET A 4 18.07 16.83 -55.53
N HIS A 5 18.22 18.15 -55.37
CA HIS A 5 18.33 18.76 -54.04
C HIS A 5 16.97 18.81 -53.32
N TRP A 6 15.90 19.05 -54.03
CA TRP A 6 14.53 19.07 -53.48
C TRP A 6 14.13 17.72 -52.86
N ARG A 7 14.39 16.64 -53.58
CA ARG A 7 14.10 15.28 -53.04
C ARG A 7 14.89 14.94 -51.78
N ARG A 8 16.11 15.48 -51.65
CA ARG A 8 16.93 15.30 -50.39
C ARG A 8 16.37 16.09 -49.23
N TRP A 9 15.90 17.28 -49.48
CA TRP A 9 15.30 18.12 -48.45
C TRP A 9 13.93 17.59 -47.98
N THR A 10 13.10 17.06 -48.87
CA THR A 10 11.83 16.44 -48.55
C THR A 10 12.03 15.15 -47.74
N ALA A 11 13.04 14.35 -48.04
CA ALA A 11 13.37 13.15 -47.29
C ALA A 11 13.88 13.47 -45.88
N LEU A 12 14.72 14.51 -45.71
CA LEU A 12 15.16 15.00 -44.40
C LEU A 12 14.03 15.56 -43.55
N ALA A 13 13.09 16.30 -44.15
CA ALA A 13 11.92 16.81 -43.46
C ALA A 13 10.99 15.66 -43.00
N LEU A 14 10.83 14.62 -43.79
CA LEU A 14 10.00 13.47 -43.41
C LEU A 14 10.61 12.67 -42.27
N VAL A 15 11.93 12.49 -42.28
CA VAL A 15 12.66 11.82 -41.17
C VAL A 15 12.60 12.65 -39.87
N ALA A 16 12.71 13.98 -39.97
CA ALA A 16 12.56 14.85 -38.81
C ALA A 16 11.13 14.82 -38.23
N LEU A 17 10.10 14.71 -39.07
CA LEU A 17 8.71 14.58 -38.64
C LEU A 17 8.44 13.25 -37.91
N LEU A 18 9.08 12.16 -38.36
CA LEU A 18 8.96 10.84 -37.72
C LEU A 18 9.67 10.76 -36.35
N LEU A 19 10.71 11.57 -36.13
CA LEU A 19 11.42 11.64 -34.87
C LEU A 19 10.72 12.52 -33.82
N ALA A 20 9.83 13.43 -34.25
CA ALA A 20 9.06 14.27 -33.33
C ALA A 20 7.87 13.55 -32.68
N GLY A 21 7.51 12.34 -33.13
CA GLY A 21 6.33 11.61 -32.67
C GLY A 21 6.49 10.82 -31.37
N CYS A 22 7.67 10.76 -30.75
CA CYS A 22 7.94 9.91 -29.58
C CYS A 22 8.06 10.67 -28.24
N SER A 23 7.45 11.83 -28.09
CA SER A 23 7.37 12.50 -26.77
C SER A 23 6.06 12.16 -26.04
N SER A 24 5.80 10.86 -25.80
CA SER A 24 4.83 10.48 -24.77
C SER A 24 5.44 10.81 -23.42
N GLY A 25 4.97 11.87 -22.78
CA GLY A 25 5.34 12.18 -21.40
C GLY A 25 5.06 10.99 -20.47
N PRO A 26 5.61 10.98 -19.24
CA PRO A 26 5.41 9.89 -18.30
C PRO A 26 3.91 9.65 -18.07
N VAL A 27 3.48 8.40 -18.24
CA VAL A 27 2.08 8.01 -18.06
C VAL A 27 1.71 8.23 -16.59
N ARG A 28 0.78 9.14 -16.31
CA ARG A 28 0.26 9.39 -14.98
C ARG A 28 -0.89 8.44 -14.69
N ARG A 29 -0.60 7.39 -13.94
CA ARG A 29 -1.57 6.37 -13.56
C ARG A 29 -1.83 6.43 -12.06
N VAL A 30 -3.09 6.49 -11.66
CA VAL A 30 -3.54 6.29 -10.29
C VAL A 30 -4.05 4.87 -10.15
N SER A 31 -3.43 4.10 -9.27
CA SER A 31 -3.77 2.71 -8.97
C SER A 31 -4.28 2.60 -7.54
N GLU A 32 -5.06 1.55 -7.27
CA GLU A 32 -5.46 1.22 -5.89
C GLU A 32 -4.23 0.91 -5.05
N PRO A 33 -4.12 1.49 -3.84
CA PRO A 33 -3.07 1.14 -2.90
C PRO A 33 -3.32 -0.24 -2.31
N SER A 34 -2.28 -0.85 -1.77
CA SER A 34 -2.45 -2.02 -0.91
C SER A 34 -2.05 -1.73 0.52
N ALA A 35 -2.55 -2.54 1.44
CA ALA A 35 -2.19 -2.50 2.83
C ALA A 35 -1.97 -3.92 3.37
N ARG A 36 -0.97 -4.09 4.23
CA ARG A 36 -0.72 -5.33 4.96
C ARG A 36 -0.12 -5.03 6.33
N ILE A 37 -0.34 -5.91 7.30
CA ILE A 37 0.35 -5.82 8.58
C ILE A 37 1.78 -6.32 8.37
N GLN A 38 2.76 -5.48 8.61
CA GLN A 38 4.16 -5.81 8.54
C GLN A 38 4.67 -6.37 9.87
N GLN A 39 4.17 -5.82 10.97
CA GLN A 39 4.47 -6.27 12.32
C GLN A 39 3.27 -6.03 13.24
N LEU A 40 3.05 -6.97 14.13
CA LEU A 40 2.11 -6.87 15.25
C LEU A 40 2.86 -7.18 16.53
N THR A 41 2.82 -6.28 17.49
CA THR A 41 3.40 -6.44 18.82
C THR A 41 2.29 -6.48 19.85
N VAL A 42 2.20 -7.57 20.58
CA VAL A 42 1.30 -7.73 21.73
C VAL A 42 1.96 -7.08 22.94
N ARG A 43 1.33 -6.05 23.47
CA ARG A 43 1.84 -5.33 24.66
C ARG A 43 1.40 -5.99 25.96
N ALA A 44 2.06 -5.65 27.06
CA ALA A 44 1.77 -6.19 28.38
C ALA A 44 0.34 -5.89 28.88
N ASP A 45 -0.26 -4.78 28.43
CA ASP A 45 -1.64 -4.41 28.71
C ASP A 45 -2.67 -5.14 27.83
N GLY A 46 -2.20 -5.98 26.92
CA GLY A 46 -3.02 -6.73 25.96
C GLY A 46 -3.47 -5.90 24.76
N SER A 47 -3.01 -4.65 24.60
CA SER A 47 -3.18 -3.89 23.38
C SER A 47 -2.21 -4.38 22.29
N TRP A 48 -2.57 -4.12 21.05
CA TRP A 48 -1.72 -4.40 19.89
C TRP A 48 -1.15 -3.12 19.30
N SER A 49 0.18 -3.07 19.17
CA SER A 49 0.85 -2.08 18.34
C SER A 49 1.13 -2.71 16.99
N THR A 50 0.63 -2.12 15.93
CA THR A 50 0.79 -2.65 14.57
C THR A 50 1.55 -1.66 13.71
N GLU A 51 2.42 -2.18 12.87
CA GLU A 51 3.02 -1.46 11.77
C GLU A 51 2.32 -1.90 10.49
N LEU A 52 1.45 -1.02 9.98
CA LEU A 52 0.74 -1.24 8.74
C LEU A 52 1.60 -0.72 7.59
N ARG A 53 1.93 -1.59 6.63
CA ARG A 53 2.63 -1.21 5.40
C ARG A 53 1.61 -0.86 4.34
N ILE A 54 1.60 0.40 3.90
CA ILE A 54 0.83 0.86 2.75
C ILE A 54 1.75 0.97 1.55
N GLU A 55 1.32 0.50 0.39
CA GLU A 55 2.05 0.61 -0.87
C GLU A 55 1.27 1.46 -1.86
N ASN A 56 1.92 2.49 -2.37
CA ASN A 56 1.41 3.29 -3.48
C ASN A 56 1.82 2.64 -4.80
N PHE A 57 0.89 2.03 -5.52
CA PHE A 57 1.12 1.46 -6.86
C PHE A 57 0.90 2.45 -8.01
N SER A 58 0.62 3.70 -7.67
CA SER A 58 0.48 4.75 -8.69
C SER A 58 1.85 5.18 -9.23
N SER A 59 1.88 5.64 -10.47
CA SER A 59 3.10 6.22 -11.07
C SER A 59 3.35 7.68 -10.65
N ILE A 60 2.56 8.20 -9.71
CA ILE A 60 2.66 9.56 -9.14
C ILE A 60 2.60 9.48 -7.62
N PRO A 61 3.13 10.48 -6.90
CA PRO A 61 2.99 10.59 -5.46
C PRO A 61 1.51 10.66 -5.05
N MET A 62 1.18 10.05 -3.92
CA MET A 62 -0.15 10.12 -3.32
C MET A 62 -0.04 10.49 -1.85
N ARG A 63 -0.85 11.44 -1.41
CA ARG A 63 -0.98 11.80 0.00
C ARG A 63 -2.07 10.94 0.63
N PHE A 64 -1.68 10.09 1.57
CA PHE A 64 -2.57 9.24 2.35
C PHE A 64 -3.07 10.01 3.57
N GLU A 65 -4.38 10.17 3.68
CA GLU A 65 -5.02 11.05 4.65
C GLU A 65 -5.73 10.29 5.74
N ASN A 66 -6.45 9.22 5.36
CA ASN A 66 -7.21 8.43 6.31
C ASN A 66 -7.12 6.94 5.98
N VAL A 67 -6.98 6.13 7.02
CA VAL A 67 -6.96 4.67 6.95
C VAL A 67 -7.94 4.15 7.98
N ASP A 68 -8.92 3.36 7.58
CA ASP A 68 -9.87 2.70 8.45
C ASP A 68 -10.10 1.27 7.97
N LEU A 69 -9.36 0.32 8.55
CA LEU A 69 -9.34 -1.08 8.16
C LEU A 69 -9.82 -1.96 9.31
N ALA A 70 -10.83 -2.79 9.06
CA ALA A 70 -11.20 -3.90 9.92
C ALA A 70 -10.15 -5.00 9.83
N VAL A 71 -9.82 -5.59 10.96
CA VAL A 71 -8.94 -6.75 11.10
C VAL A 71 -9.79 -7.93 11.54
N GLU A 72 -9.76 -9.00 10.78
CA GLU A 72 -10.34 -10.28 11.15
C GLU A 72 -9.21 -11.28 11.42
N VAL A 73 -9.35 -12.02 12.51
CA VAL A 73 -8.46 -13.11 12.90
C VAL A 73 -9.30 -14.29 13.30
N ALA A 74 -8.98 -15.47 12.80
CA ALA A 74 -9.75 -16.70 13.05
C ALA A 74 -11.25 -16.53 12.70
N ASP A 75 -11.52 -15.91 11.54
CA ASP A 75 -12.85 -15.66 10.99
C ASP A 75 -13.78 -14.79 11.86
N ALA A 76 -13.20 -14.02 12.78
CA ALA A 76 -13.93 -13.09 13.62
C ALA A 76 -13.33 -11.68 13.53
N GLU A 77 -14.17 -10.64 13.43
CA GLU A 77 -13.70 -9.26 13.51
C GLU A 77 -13.02 -9.02 14.86
N THR A 78 -11.74 -8.69 14.79
CA THR A 78 -10.88 -8.51 15.97
C THR A 78 -10.71 -7.03 16.32
N GLY A 79 -11.09 -6.13 15.42
CA GLY A 79 -11.05 -4.68 15.65
C GLY A 79 -10.73 -3.90 14.39
N ARG A 80 -10.37 -2.63 14.58
CA ARG A 80 -10.08 -1.72 13.46
C ARG A 80 -8.74 -1.01 13.66
N LEU A 81 -7.96 -0.98 12.60
CA LEU A 81 -6.76 -0.16 12.49
C LEU A 81 -7.16 1.19 11.89
N ARG A 82 -6.98 2.24 12.68
CA ARG A 82 -7.29 3.61 12.27
C ARG A 82 -6.06 4.48 12.38
N ALA A 83 -5.81 5.26 11.33
CA ALA A 83 -4.74 6.24 11.30
C ALA A 83 -5.10 7.42 10.40
N GLN A 84 -4.55 8.57 10.71
CA GLN A 84 -4.55 9.76 9.86
C GLN A 84 -3.09 10.15 9.58
N PRO A 85 -2.41 9.42 8.69
CA PRO A 85 -0.97 9.58 8.53
C PRO A 85 -0.59 10.94 7.94
N MET A 86 -1.45 11.55 7.13
CA MET A 86 -1.18 12.80 6.40
C MET A 86 0.16 12.77 5.67
N LEU A 87 0.51 11.60 5.14
CA LEU A 87 1.83 11.28 4.59
C LEU A 87 1.77 11.17 3.07
N SER A 88 2.68 11.85 2.38
CA SER A 88 2.90 11.64 0.96
C SER A 88 3.83 10.45 0.72
N ILE A 89 3.35 9.47 -0.04
CA ILE A 89 4.12 8.29 -0.44
C ILE A 89 4.45 8.44 -1.92
N GLY A 90 5.73 8.34 -2.26
CA GLY A 90 6.22 8.44 -3.63
C GLY A 90 5.64 7.38 -4.56
N PRO A 91 5.84 7.54 -5.88
CA PRO A 91 5.39 6.56 -6.85
C PRO A 91 6.02 5.19 -6.59
N GLU A 92 5.21 4.15 -6.74
CA GLU A 92 5.64 2.74 -6.62
C GLU A 92 6.44 2.44 -5.35
N SER A 93 6.09 3.12 -4.24
CA SER A 93 6.83 3.08 -2.98
C SER A 93 5.93 2.68 -1.81
N PRO A 94 6.48 1.99 -0.80
CA PRO A 94 5.79 1.71 0.44
C PRO A 94 6.12 2.72 1.54
N ALA A 95 5.22 2.79 2.54
CA ALA A 95 5.51 3.45 3.81
C ALA A 95 4.90 2.69 4.99
N PRO A 96 5.59 2.65 6.15
CA PRO A 96 5.05 2.11 7.37
C PRO A 96 4.16 3.15 8.06
N ILE A 97 2.98 2.71 8.52
CA ILE A 97 2.03 3.52 9.28
C ILE A 97 1.83 2.86 10.64
N PRO A 98 2.28 3.47 11.74
CA PRO A 98 2.05 2.93 13.06
C PRO A 98 0.57 3.08 13.45
N THR A 99 -0.01 2.01 13.99
CA THR A 99 -1.36 1.99 14.52
C THR A 99 -1.41 1.26 15.84
N THR A 100 -2.47 1.47 16.61
CA THR A 100 -2.68 0.78 17.88
C THR A 100 -4.15 0.42 18.00
N MET A 101 -4.43 -0.76 18.53
CA MET A 101 -5.79 -1.21 18.81
C MET A 101 -5.86 -2.07 20.07
N THR A 102 -7.03 -2.13 20.68
CA THR A 102 -7.30 -3.08 21.76
C THR A 102 -8.23 -4.16 21.22
N PRO A 103 -7.71 -5.39 20.98
CA PRO A 103 -8.52 -6.46 20.46
C PRO A 103 -9.47 -7.03 21.54
N PRO A 104 -10.62 -7.61 21.13
CA PRO A 104 -11.49 -8.35 22.03
C PRO A 104 -10.81 -9.63 22.56
N PRO A 105 -11.38 -10.29 23.56
CA PRO A 105 -10.78 -11.50 24.16
C PRO A 105 -10.41 -12.57 23.16
N ALA A 106 -11.24 -12.82 22.13
CA ALA A 106 -10.97 -13.81 21.09
C ALA A 106 -9.69 -13.51 20.32
N GLY A 107 -9.50 -12.23 19.91
CA GLY A 107 -8.27 -11.81 19.24
C GLY A 107 -7.03 -11.94 20.13
N LYS A 108 -7.15 -11.59 21.41
CA LYS A 108 -6.07 -11.77 22.40
C LYS A 108 -5.67 -13.22 22.52
N SER A 109 -6.66 -14.14 22.64
CA SER A 109 -6.41 -15.56 22.72
C SER A 109 -5.72 -16.10 21.46
N ALA A 110 -6.21 -15.71 20.27
CA ALA A 110 -5.62 -16.17 19.02
C ALA A 110 -4.16 -15.73 18.86
N ALA A 111 -3.82 -14.49 19.22
CA ALA A 111 -2.44 -14.01 19.19
C ALA A 111 -1.55 -14.71 20.25
N ALA A 112 -2.08 -14.92 21.47
CA ALA A 112 -1.37 -15.64 22.52
C ALA A 112 -1.09 -17.10 22.15
N ASP A 113 -2.06 -17.79 21.55
CA ASP A 113 -1.92 -19.16 21.06
C ASP A 113 -0.89 -19.26 19.94
N ALA A 114 -0.90 -18.32 19.00
CA ALA A 114 0.11 -18.25 17.93
C ALA A 114 1.52 -18.07 18.49
N LEU A 115 1.70 -17.11 19.42
CA LEU A 115 2.99 -16.84 20.06
C LEU A 115 3.50 -18.00 20.90
N SER A 116 2.63 -18.64 21.71
CA SER A 116 3.03 -19.73 22.61
C SER A 116 3.31 -21.04 21.89
N SER A 117 2.59 -21.31 20.80
CA SER A 117 2.74 -22.53 20.01
C SER A 117 3.71 -22.40 18.84
N GLY A 118 4.25 -21.19 18.58
CA GLY A 118 5.11 -20.93 17.43
C GLY A 118 4.38 -21.02 16.09
N ARG A 119 3.05 -20.94 16.08
CA ARG A 119 2.23 -21.02 14.87
C ARG A 119 1.99 -19.66 14.26
N SER A 120 1.77 -19.64 12.96
CA SER A 120 1.40 -18.43 12.23
C SER A 120 -0.04 -18.03 12.54
N LEU A 121 -0.29 -16.73 12.55
CA LEU A 121 -1.59 -16.09 12.72
C LEU A 121 -2.07 -15.57 11.36
N ALA A 122 -3.10 -16.18 10.79
CA ALA A 122 -3.75 -15.68 9.61
C ALA A 122 -4.68 -14.51 9.95
N TYR A 123 -4.71 -13.50 9.10
CA TYR A 123 -5.58 -12.35 9.24
C TYR A 123 -6.15 -11.90 7.89
N THR A 124 -7.25 -11.18 7.94
CA THR A 124 -7.85 -10.49 6.78
C THR A 124 -8.02 -9.01 7.09
N LEU A 125 -7.68 -8.15 6.13
CA LEU A 125 -7.94 -6.71 6.19
C LEU A 125 -9.02 -6.35 5.19
N SER A 126 -10.01 -5.58 5.63
CA SER A 126 -11.04 -4.98 4.78
C SER A 126 -11.39 -3.57 5.26
N GLY A 127 -11.76 -2.70 4.34
CA GLY A 127 -12.12 -1.33 4.72
C GLY A 127 -11.74 -0.30 3.69
N ARG A 128 -11.32 0.90 4.13
CA ARG A 128 -11.12 2.03 3.24
C ARG A 128 -9.83 2.79 3.54
N ILE A 129 -9.22 3.26 2.45
CA ILE A 129 -8.08 4.18 2.48
C ILE A 129 -8.44 5.40 1.65
N ASP A 130 -8.33 6.59 2.23
CA ASP A 130 -8.52 7.85 1.53
C ASP A 130 -7.16 8.46 1.20
N ALA A 131 -6.95 8.77 -0.07
CA ALA A 131 -5.71 9.36 -0.55
C ALA A 131 -5.94 10.35 -1.70
N THR A 132 -5.10 11.37 -1.77
CA THR A 132 -5.13 12.41 -2.79
C THR A 132 -3.90 12.29 -3.68
N PRO A 133 -4.07 12.03 -5.00
CA PRO A 133 -2.99 12.15 -5.96
C PRO A 133 -2.43 13.57 -6.00
N GLU A 134 -1.11 13.73 -6.24
CA GLU A 134 -0.46 15.05 -6.26
C GLU A 134 -1.17 16.08 -7.15
N ASP A 135 -1.72 15.64 -8.28
CA ASP A 135 -2.41 16.52 -9.25
C ASP A 135 -3.92 16.22 -9.32
N GLY A 136 -4.54 15.74 -8.24
CA GLY A 136 -5.91 15.27 -8.31
C GLY A 136 -6.77 15.61 -7.11
N LYS A 137 -7.99 15.09 -7.14
CA LYS A 137 -8.92 15.15 -6.02
C LYS A 137 -8.75 13.92 -5.14
N GLN A 138 -9.11 14.06 -3.88
CA GLN A 138 -9.19 12.94 -2.93
C GLN A 138 -10.03 11.79 -3.51
N ARG A 139 -9.56 10.58 -3.32
CA ARG A 139 -10.21 9.33 -3.71
C ARG A 139 -10.28 8.40 -2.51
N SER A 140 -11.37 7.64 -2.43
CA SER A 140 -11.52 6.56 -1.48
C SER A 140 -11.29 5.24 -2.20
N PHE A 141 -10.42 4.42 -1.65
CA PHE A 141 -10.10 3.08 -2.14
C PHE A 141 -10.61 2.04 -1.15
N ASN A 142 -11.39 1.10 -1.62
CA ASN A 142 -11.86 -0.01 -0.80
C ASN A 142 -10.86 -1.16 -0.87
N LEU A 143 -10.53 -1.71 0.30
CA LEU A 143 -9.80 -2.96 0.41
C LEU A 143 -10.79 -4.07 0.73
N ASP A 144 -10.94 -5.01 -0.18
CA ASP A 144 -11.87 -6.14 -0.03
C ASP A 144 -11.07 -7.41 0.28
N GLY A 145 -11.06 -7.82 1.57
CA GLY A 145 -10.54 -9.11 2.00
C GLY A 145 -9.06 -9.37 1.67
N ARG A 146 -8.15 -8.50 2.08
CA ARG A 146 -6.71 -8.72 1.91
C ARG A 146 -6.20 -9.68 2.97
N ASN A 147 -5.96 -10.92 2.57
CA ASN A 147 -5.42 -11.96 3.45
C ASN A 147 -3.91 -11.78 3.67
N GLY A 148 -3.49 -12.05 4.90
CA GLY A 148 -2.09 -12.08 5.28
C GLY A 148 -1.83 -13.10 6.38
N VAL A 149 -0.56 -13.34 6.64
CA VAL A 149 -0.10 -14.26 7.67
C VAL A 149 1.05 -13.60 8.42
N LEU A 150 1.01 -13.69 9.74
CA LEU A 150 2.07 -13.24 10.64
C LEU A 150 2.63 -14.44 11.38
N SER A 151 3.95 -14.54 11.46
CA SER A 151 4.62 -15.60 12.19
C SER A 151 5.37 -15.04 13.40
N PRO A 152 5.50 -15.78 14.50
CA PRO A 152 6.31 -15.36 15.64
C PRO A 152 7.73 -15.00 15.20
N ALA A 153 8.20 -13.83 15.59
CA ALA A 153 9.53 -13.36 15.25
C ALA A 153 10.57 -13.99 16.18
N PRO A 154 11.55 -14.77 15.66
CA PRO A 154 12.56 -15.41 16.51
C PRO A 154 13.33 -14.36 17.33
N GLY A 155 13.47 -14.62 18.63
CA GLY A 155 14.21 -13.74 19.55
C GLY A 155 13.49 -12.44 19.94
N LEU A 156 12.25 -12.21 19.48
CA LEU A 156 11.44 -11.05 19.83
C LEU A 156 10.14 -11.50 20.53
N PRO A 157 10.11 -11.58 21.85
CA PRO A 157 8.90 -11.99 22.58
C PRO A 157 7.72 -11.04 22.28
N GLY A 158 6.54 -11.63 22.03
CA GLY A 158 5.31 -10.86 21.77
C GLY A 158 5.22 -10.21 20.39
N VAL A 159 6.15 -10.52 19.48
CA VAL A 159 6.18 -9.94 18.12
C VAL A 159 5.84 -11.00 17.08
N LEU A 160 4.91 -10.64 16.18
CA LEU A 160 4.50 -11.37 14.98
C LEU A 160 4.85 -10.56 13.72
N ARG A 161 5.42 -11.21 12.70
CA ARG A 161 5.79 -10.59 11.40
C ARG A 161 5.36 -11.45 10.23
#